data_3883b3e8a0ebf68662878821ab34ab01
#
_entry.id   3883b3e8a0ebf68662878821ab34ab01
#
_cell.length_a   1.000
_cell.length_b   1.000
_cell.length_c   1.000
_cell.angle_alpha   90.00
_cell.angle_beta   90.00
_cell.angle_gamma   90.00
#
_symmetry.space_group_name_H-M   'P 1'
#
loop_
_entity.id
_entity.type
_entity.pdbx_description
1 polymer ?
#
loop_
_entity_poly.entity_id
_entity_poly.type
_entity_poly.pdbx_seq_one_letter_code
_entity_poly.pdbx_strand_id
1 'polypeptide(L)'
;MLKIKTNKGYLDLGGNFTVQIDEKSPVMNDRGSQTVPVTVPCTGNNAKITGFAHRLDMGIKPMNEDQACTILDGAYKRTGKINIVSAGKKEGITLNIGFDNSEAYSAWKAKKLNAITLPVKEYNSVNSLCVHLQQVLGGYQADYAVFQIMTGNDSKDNQSYPKYLNYITPVSEGSKVYRLRYQARTETFLVNGTPTAVTLPEGYGVTAFLYVWRVLELVFSEFGYTITENPFKTNKELSNLVILNNAADCCVKGKLSYADLMPDCTVEDFLNALHVRFGLVYNCLLYTSDAADELDGV
;
A
#
# COMPACT_ATOMS: atom_id res chain seq x y z
N MET A 1 -30.84 -6.01 -23.39
CA MET A 1 -31.36 -4.68 -22.95
C MET A 1 -30.51 -4.25 -21.77
N LEU A 2 -29.92 -3.08 -21.85
CA LEU A 2 -29.02 -2.55 -20.84
C LEU A 2 -29.74 -2.37 -19.48
N LYS A 3 -29.13 -2.86 -18.42
CA LYS A 3 -29.61 -2.72 -17.03
C LYS A 3 -28.42 -2.43 -16.13
N ILE A 4 -28.63 -1.63 -15.07
CA ILE A 4 -27.66 -1.42 -14.03
C ILE A 4 -28.30 -1.89 -12.72
N LYS A 5 -27.80 -3.00 -12.19
CA LYS A 5 -28.23 -3.60 -10.92
C LYS A 5 -27.35 -3.08 -9.79
N THR A 6 -27.94 -2.69 -8.70
CA THR A 6 -27.25 -2.34 -7.45
C THR A 6 -27.72 -3.27 -6.33
N ASN A 7 -27.08 -3.23 -5.17
CA ASN A 7 -27.55 -3.95 -3.97
C ASN A 7 -28.93 -3.47 -3.47
N LYS A 8 -29.39 -2.27 -3.91
CA LYS A 8 -30.70 -1.68 -3.54
C LYS A 8 -31.76 -1.82 -4.64
N GLY A 9 -31.43 -2.42 -5.80
CA GLY A 9 -32.36 -2.61 -6.91
C GLY A 9 -31.76 -2.18 -8.26
N TYR A 10 -32.60 -2.20 -9.30
CA TYR A 10 -32.24 -1.75 -10.64
C TYR A 10 -32.46 -0.24 -10.79
N LEU A 11 -31.50 0.44 -11.44
CA LEU A 11 -31.70 1.82 -11.82
C LEU A 11 -32.69 1.97 -12.97
N ASP A 12 -33.56 2.97 -12.88
CA ASP A 12 -34.42 3.39 -13.97
C ASP A 12 -33.58 4.16 -14.99
N LEU A 13 -33.44 3.62 -16.18
CA LEU A 13 -32.68 4.21 -17.28
C LEU A 13 -33.63 4.95 -18.21
N GLY A 14 -33.19 6.06 -18.80
CA GLY A 14 -33.98 6.76 -19.82
C GLY A 14 -34.13 5.95 -21.11
N GLY A 15 -35.11 6.29 -21.95
CA GLY A 15 -35.44 5.51 -23.15
C GLY A 15 -34.32 5.29 -24.16
N ASN A 16 -33.36 6.21 -24.24
CA ASN A 16 -32.18 6.10 -25.13
C ASN A 16 -30.88 6.13 -24.30
N PHE A 17 -30.86 5.41 -23.19
CA PHE A 17 -29.73 5.38 -22.32
C PHE A 17 -28.58 4.54 -22.91
N THR A 18 -27.41 5.13 -23.00
CA THR A 18 -26.17 4.47 -23.45
C THR A 18 -25.10 4.63 -22.40
N VAL A 19 -24.25 3.62 -22.24
CA VAL A 19 -23.06 3.65 -21.38
C VAL A 19 -21.84 3.51 -22.28
N GLN A 20 -21.00 4.52 -22.26
CA GLN A 20 -19.67 4.43 -22.87
C GLN A 20 -18.66 4.03 -21.79
N ILE A 21 -17.90 2.99 -22.03
CA ILE A 21 -16.86 2.49 -21.14
C ILE A 21 -15.51 2.81 -21.76
N ASP A 22 -14.68 3.54 -21.01
CA ASP A 22 -13.28 3.77 -21.35
C ASP A 22 -12.46 2.59 -20.80
N GLU A 23 -12.24 1.60 -21.65
CA GLU A 23 -11.50 0.39 -21.28
C GLU A 23 -10.01 0.65 -21.36
N LYS A 24 -9.31 0.37 -20.28
CA LYS A 24 -7.85 0.48 -20.17
C LYS A 24 -7.25 -0.89 -19.92
N SER A 25 -6.20 -1.20 -20.66
CA SER A 25 -5.46 -2.43 -20.44
C SER A 25 -4.76 -2.38 -19.08
N PRO A 26 -4.97 -3.37 -18.19
CA PRO A 26 -4.25 -3.42 -16.91
C PRO A 26 -2.74 -3.60 -17.08
N VAL A 27 -2.28 -4.06 -18.25
CA VAL A 27 -0.86 -4.17 -18.59
C VAL A 27 -0.22 -2.82 -18.89
N MET A 28 -1.01 -1.87 -19.44
CA MET A 28 -0.52 -0.55 -19.85
C MET A 28 -0.95 0.58 -18.92
N ASN A 29 -1.94 0.33 -18.07
CA ASN A 29 -2.49 1.34 -17.18
C ASN A 29 -3.16 0.69 -15.96
N ASP A 30 -2.65 0.96 -14.80
CA ASP A 30 -3.14 0.46 -13.51
C ASP A 30 -4.35 1.22 -12.94
N ARG A 31 -4.77 2.32 -13.61
CA ARG A 31 -5.92 3.14 -13.16
C ARG A 31 -7.27 2.48 -13.29
N GLY A 32 -7.34 1.31 -13.96
CA GLY A 32 -8.58 0.58 -14.23
C GLY A 32 -9.46 1.24 -15.28
N SER A 33 -10.53 0.55 -15.63
CA SER A 33 -11.54 1.02 -16.58
C SER A 33 -12.66 1.77 -15.86
N GLN A 34 -13.28 2.73 -16.53
CA GLN A 34 -14.41 3.48 -15.96
C GLN A 34 -15.41 3.85 -17.06
N THR A 35 -16.66 4.15 -16.66
CA THR A 35 -17.60 4.74 -17.60
C THR A 35 -17.27 6.20 -17.84
N VAL A 36 -17.61 6.71 -19.01
CA VAL A 36 -17.86 8.13 -19.17
C VAL A 36 -19.06 8.48 -18.29
N PRO A 37 -19.06 9.61 -17.54
CA PRO A 37 -20.18 9.96 -16.68
C PRO A 37 -21.51 9.89 -17.40
N VAL A 38 -22.46 9.17 -16.82
CA VAL A 38 -23.81 8.95 -17.35
C VAL A 38 -24.86 9.54 -16.43
N THR A 39 -25.91 10.13 -17.00
CA THR A 39 -26.98 10.73 -16.22
C THR A 39 -28.24 9.90 -16.30
N VAL A 40 -28.75 9.49 -15.14
CA VAL A 40 -30.04 8.80 -14.99
C VAL A 40 -31.11 9.78 -14.49
N PRO A 41 -32.40 9.59 -14.83
CA PRO A 41 -33.46 10.45 -14.35
C PRO A 41 -33.62 10.36 -12.83
N CYS A 42 -33.94 11.46 -12.17
CA CYS A 42 -34.18 11.50 -10.73
C CYS A 42 -35.62 11.00 -10.42
N THR A 43 -35.87 9.70 -10.71
CA THR A 43 -37.12 9.03 -10.33
C THR A 43 -37.15 8.76 -8.83
N GLY A 44 -38.33 8.43 -8.29
CA GLY A 44 -38.44 8.02 -6.89
C GLY A 44 -37.60 6.79 -6.55
N ASN A 45 -37.49 5.85 -7.50
CA ASN A 45 -36.64 4.67 -7.37
C ASN A 45 -35.15 5.03 -7.38
N ASN A 46 -34.69 5.78 -8.39
CA ASN A 46 -33.30 6.21 -8.46
C ASN A 46 -32.89 7.09 -7.27
N ALA A 47 -33.78 7.97 -6.83
CA ALA A 47 -33.55 8.79 -5.63
C ALA A 47 -33.34 7.89 -4.38
N LYS A 48 -34.17 6.87 -4.19
CA LYS A 48 -34.05 5.92 -3.08
C LYS A 48 -32.74 5.10 -3.15
N ILE A 49 -32.40 4.60 -4.34
CA ILE A 49 -31.17 3.82 -4.56
C ILE A 49 -29.93 4.67 -4.24
N THR A 50 -29.90 5.92 -4.68
CA THR A 50 -28.77 6.84 -4.49
C THR A 50 -28.80 7.61 -3.16
N GLY A 51 -29.64 7.18 -2.20
CA GLY A 51 -29.69 7.79 -0.87
C GLY A 51 -30.22 9.23 -0.88
N PHE A 52 -31.07 9.58 -1.84
CA PHE A 52 -31.63 10.95 -2.01
C PHE A 52 -30.56 12.03 -2.23
N ALA A 53 -29.51 11.72 -2.95
CA ALA A 53 -28.37 12.59 -3.20
C ALA A 53 -28.75 13.98 -3.79
N HIS A 54 -29.91 14.12 -4.42
CA HIS A 54 -30.45 15.37 -4.96
C HIS A 54 -31.02 16.33 -3.88
N ARG A 55 -31.12 15.88 -2.63
CA ARG A 55 -31.70 16.66 -1.53
C ARG A 55 -30.59 17.37 -0.75
N LEU A 56 -30.74 18.67 -0.53
CA LEU A 56 -29.76 19.50 0.19
C LEU A 56 -29.60 19.09 1.66
N ASP A 57 -30.66 18.58 2.28
CA ASP A 57 -30.64 18.12 3.68
C ASP A 57 -29.84 16.83 3.90
N MET A 58 -29.55 16.08 2.85
CA MET A 58 -28.68 14.88 2.92
C MET A 58 -27.17 15.22 2.86
N GLY A 59 -26.82 16.43 2.46
CA GLY A 59 -25.43 16.88 2.32
C GLY A 59 -24.66 16.06 1.29
N ILE A 60 -23.37 15.94 1.46
CA ILE A 60 -22.46 15.19 0.56
C ILE A 60 -22.32 13.72 0.91
N LYS A 61 -22.93 13.24 2.01
CA LYS A 61 -22.79 11.87 2.48
C LYS A 61 -23.15 10.81 1.43
N PRO A 62 -24.29 10.93 0.68
CA PRO A 62 -24.61 9.97 -0.36
C PRO A 62 -23.62 9.96 -1.54
N MET A 63 -22.93 11.07 -1.78
CA MET A 63 -21.93 11.19 -2.87
C MET A 63 -20.60 10.51 -2.51
N ASN A 64 -20.33 10.35 -1.22
CA ASN A 64 -19.11 9.72 -0.71
C ASN A 64 -19.27 8.22 -0.42
N GLU A 65 -20.48 7.66 -0.62
CA GLU A 65 -20.73 6.22 -0.45
C GLU A 65 -20.55 5.50 -1.78
N ASP A 66 -19.54 4.63 -1.84
CA ASP A 66 -19.37 3.71 -2.96
C ASP A 66 -20.47 2.66 -2.92
N GLN A 67 -21.18 2.50 -4.04
CA GLN A 67 -22.25 1.53 -4.16
C GLN A 67 -21.90 0.48 -5.22
N ALA A 68 -21.80 -0.78 -4.80
CA ALA A 68 -21.59 -1.88 -5.73
C ALA A 68 -22.71 -1.95 -6.78
N CYS A 69 -22.32 -2.18 -8.02
CA CYS A 69 -23.27 -2.34 -9.13
C CYS A 69 -22.79 -3.37 -10.15
N THR A 70 -23.71 -3.81 -10.99
CA THR A 70 -23.43 -4.67 -12.14
C THR A 70 -24.12 -4.10 -13.37
N ILE A 71 -23.36 -3.89 -14.44
CA ILE A 71 -23.89 -3.56 -15.75
C ILE A 71 -24.20 -4.89 -16.47
N LEU A 72 -25.39 -4.97 -17.03
CA LEU A 72 -25.89 -6.12 -17.76
C LEU A 72 -26.42 -5.66 -19.13
N ASP A 73 -25.92 -6.25 -20.22
CA ASP A 73 -26.50 -6.05 -21.56
C ASP A 73 -26.35 -7.33 -22.39
N GLY A 74 -27.45 -8.10 -22.48
CA GLY A 74 -27.42 -9.43 -23.07
C GLY A 74 -26.44 -10.34 -22.32
N ALA A 75 -25.45 -10.86 -23.01
CA ALA A 75 -24.39 -11.69 -22.43
C ALA A 75 -23.28 -10.86 -21.74
N TYR A 76 -23.27 -9.53 -21.91
CA TYR A 76 -22.29 -8.68 -21.25
C TYR A 76 -22.68 -8.47 -19.79
N LYS A 77 -21.77 -8.86 -18.88
CA LYS A 77 -21.93 -8.66 -17.45
C LYS A 77 -20.60 -8.13 -16.88
N ARG A 78 -20.67 -6.98 -16.22
CA ARG A 78 -19.48 -6.42 -15.56
C ARG A 78 -19.85 -5.78 -14.24
N THR A 79 -19.13 -6.11 -13.19
CA THR A 79 -19.33 -5.54 -11.85
C THR A 79 -18.41 -4.35 -11.65
N GLY A 80 -18.86 -3.39 -10.86
CA GLY A 80 -18.10 -2.20 -10.52
C GLY A 80 -18.73 -1.47 -9.35
N LYS A 81 -18.32 -0.22 -9.13
CA LYS A 81 -18.87 0.66 -8.09
C LYS A 81 -19.32 1.97 -8.69
N ILE A 82 -20.48 2.42 -8.24
CA ILE A 82 -21.06 3.70 -8.62
C ILE A 82 -20.49 4.79 -7.70
N ASN A 83 -20.03 5.86 -8.33
CA ASN A 83 -19.71 7.13 -7.69
C ASN A 83 -20.69 8.19 -8.23
N ILE A 84 -21.32 8.97 -7.35
CA ILE A 84 -22.25 10.04 -7.72
C ILE A 84 -21.45 11.31 -7.93
N VAL A 85 -21.40 11.80 -9.17
CA VAL A 85 -20.70 13.00 -9.56
C VAL A 85 -21.50 14.25 -9.24
N SER A 86 -22.81 14.22 -9.57
CA SER A 86 -23.75 15.30 -9.27
C SER A 86 -25.19 14.76 -9.18
N ALA A 87 -26.05 15.47 -8.47
CA ALA A 87 -27.44 15.08 -8.36
C ALA A 87 -28.36 16.31 -8.30
N GLY A 88 -29.32 16.36 -9.20
CA GLY A 88 -30.34 17.40 -9.26
C GLY A 88 -31.71 16.81 -9.58
N LYS A 89 -32.79 17.43 -9.05
CA LYS A 89 -34.14 16.93 -9.26
C LYS A 89 -34.57 17.04 -10.73
N LYS A 90 -34.14 18.10 -11.41
CA LYS A 90 -34.47 18.35 -12.82
C LYS A 90 -33.39 17.82 -13.76
N GLU A 91 -32.15 18.00 -13.41
CA GLU A 91 -30.97 17.62 -14.20
C GLU A 91 -30.71 16.11 -14.18
N GLY A 92 -31.27 15.41 -13.21
CA GLY A 92 -31.01 13.98 -13.01
C GLY A 92 -29.83 13.72 -12.08
N ILE A 93 -29.40 12.47 -12.02
CA ILE A 93 -28.28 12.00 -11.18
C ILE A 93 -27.17 11.54 -12.11
N THR A 94 -26.04 12.23 -12.09
CA THR A 94 -24.86 11.88 -12.87
C THR A 94 -23.99 10.91 -12.08
N LEU A 95 -23.74 9.75 -12.70
CA LEU A 95 -23.01 8.64 -12.13
C LEU A 95 -21.72 8.40 -12.93
N ASN A 96 -20.68 8.01 -12.24
CA ASN A 96 -19.50 7.38 -12.83
C ASN A 96 -19.39 5.96 -12.25
N ILE A 97 -19.10 4.96 -13.08
CA ILE A 97 -18.94 3.58 -12.65
C ILE A 97 -17.48 3.19 -12.89
N GLY A 98 -16.75 2.95 -11.81
CA GLY A 98 -15.40 2.43 -11.84
C GLY A 98 -15.40 0.90 -11.86
N PHE A 99 -14.54 0.31 -12.67
CA PHE A 99 -14.32 -1.12 -12.79
C PHE A 99 -12.90 -1.48 -12.41
N ASP A 100 -12.68 -2.74 -12.07
CA ASP A 100 -11.36 -3.29 -11.80
C ASP A 100 -10.57 -2.49 -10.74
N ASN A 101 -9.38 -2.04 -11.08
CA ASN A 101 -8.44 -1.37 -10.14
C ASN A 101 -8.76 0.11 -9.85
N SER A 102 -9.77 0.72 -10.46
CA SER A 102 -10.00 2.18 -10.38
C SER A 102 -10.23 2.68 -8.95
N GLU A 103 -10.89 1.88 -8.13
CA GLU A 103 -11.15 2.19 -6.71
C GLU A 103 -9.88 2.06 -5.86
N ALA A 104 -9.19 0.92 -6.02
CA ALA A 104 -7.93 0.68 -5.35
C ALA A 104 -6.94 1.81 -5.63
N TYR A 105 -6.82 2.21 -6.90
CA TYR A 105 -5.95 3.31 -7.31
C TYR A 105 -6.29 4.63 -6.60
N SER A 106 -7.58 4.97 -6.50
CA SER A 106 -8.02 6.20 -5.79
C SER A 106 -7.67 6.17 -4.31
N ALA A 107 -7.78 5.00 -3.66
CA ALA A 107 -7.43 4.81 -2.25
C ALA A 107 -5.91 4.92 -2.02
N TRP A 108 -5.09 4.42 -2.94
CA TRP A 108 -3.62 4.43 -2.82
C TRP A 108 -3.00 5.80 -3.00
N LYS A 109 -3.60 6.65 -3.84
CA LYS A 109 -3.07 7.96 -4.22
C LYS A 109 -2.82 8.91 -3.05
N ALA A 110 -3.69 8.88 -2.05
CA ALA A 110 -3.63 9.81 -0.94
C ALA A 110 -2.93 9.24 0.31
N LYS A 111 -2.74 7.90 0.39
CA LYS A 111 -2.23 7.26 1.60
C LYS A 111 -0.71 7.20 1.59
N LYS A 112 -0.07 7.67 2.66
CA LYS A 112 1.38 7.52 2.89
C LYS A 112 1.71 6.06 3.19
N LEU A 113 2.82 5.56 2.67
CA LEU A 113 3.28 4.18 2.88
C LEU A 113 3.60 3.90 4.35
N ASN A 114 4.14 4.87 5.07
CA ASN A 114 4.43 4.77 6.50
C ASN A 114 3.21 5.01 7.41
N ALA A 115 2.04 5.33 6.84
CA ALA A 115 0.78 5.60 7.55
C ALA A 115 -0.29 4.51 7.36
N ILE A 116 0.01 3.41 6.65
CA ILE A 116 -0.85 2.22 6.62
C ILE A 116 -0.74 1.48 7.96
N THR A 117 -1.60 0.51 8.18
CA THR A 117 -1.53 -0.34 9.38
C THR A 117 -0.28 -1.23 9.33
N LEU A 118 0.73 -0.87 10.11
CA LEU A 118 2.04 -1.52 10.10
C LEU A 118 2.34 -2.19 11.44
N PRO A 119 2.97 -3.37 11.41
CA PRO A 119 3.37 -4.08 12.63
C PRO A 119 4.38 -3.28 13.46
N VAL A 120 4.25 -3.41 14.79
CA VAL A 120 5.27 -3.02 15.75
C VAL A 120 5.66 -4.28 16.52
N LYS A 121 6.93 -4.67 16.44
CA LYS A 121 7.48 -5.79 17.21
C LYS A 121 8.14 -5.25 18.48
N GLU A 122 7.60 -5.59 19.62
CA GLU A 122 8.13 -5.18 20.92
C GLU A 122 9.04 -6.27 21.49
N TYR A 123 10.11 -5.85 22.14
CA TYR A 123 11.09 -6.71 22.79
C TYR A 123 11.32 -6.26 24.23
N ASN A 124 11.74 -7.18 25.09
CA ASN A 124 11.94 -6.89 26.52
C ASN A 124 13.07 -5.87 26.77
N SER A 125 13.98 -5.69 25.84
CA SER A 125 15.08 -4.74 25.93
C SER A 125 15.67 -4.46 24.54
N VAL A 126 16.45 -3.38 24.43
CA VAL A 126 17.26 -3.07 23.25
C VAL A 126 18.20 -4.24 22.90
N ASN A 127 18.83 -4.81 23.92
CA ASN A 127 19.72 -5.96 23.74
C ASN A 127 18.97 -7.16 23.14
N SER A 128 17.75 -7.50 23.63
CA SER A 128 16.99 -8.63 23.08
C SER A 128 16.57 -8.41 21.63
N LEU A 129 16.22 -7.18 21.26
CA LEU A 129 15.99 -6.81 19.87
C LEU A 129 17.26 -6.98 19.02
N CYS A 130 18.38 -6.45 19.46
CA CYS A 130 19.64 -6.51 18.71
C CYS A 130 20.17 -7.97 18.60
N VAL A 131 19.96 -8.81 19.61
CA VAL A 131 20.25 -10.24 19.54
C VAL A 131 19.38 -10.92 18.49
N HIS A 132 18.08 -10.58 18.42
CA HIS A 132 17.21 -11.10 17.36
C HIS A 132 17.69 -10.66 15.96
N LEU A 133 18.06 -9.38 15.78
CA LEU A 133 18.59 -8.88 14.51
C LEU A 133 19.94 -9.55 14.14
N GLN A 134 20.77 -9.88 15.15
CA GLN A 134 21.96 -10.69 14.96
C GLN A 134 21.64 -12.11 14.45
N GLN A 135 20.54 -12.72 14.93
CA GLN A 135 20.07 -14.02 14.43
C GLN A 135 19.60 -13.91 12.97
N VAL A 136 18.90 -12.82 12.62
CA VAL A 136 18.49 -12.56 11.23
C VAL A 136 19.71 -12.39 10.31
N LEU A 137 20.72 -11.66 10.75
CA LEU A 137 22.01 -11.57 10.05
C LEU A 137 22.65 -12.95 9.84
N GLY A 138 22.48 -13.86 10.79
CA GLY A 138 22.94 -15.25 10.73
C GLY A 138 22.03 -16.21 9.92
N GLY A 139 20.96 -15.71 9.29
CA GLY A 139 20.07 -16.49 8.43
C GLY A 139 18.72 -16.91 9.06
N TYR A 140 18.39 -16.39 10.26
CA TYR A 140 17.05 -16.57 10.81
C TYR A 140 16.00 -15.90 9.92
N GLN A 141 14.93 -16.62 9.62
CA GLN A 141 13.88 -16.12 8.72
C GLN A 141 13.02 -15.05 9.39
N ALA A 142 12.86 -13.92 8.73
CA ALA A 142 12.06 -12.79 9.18
C ALA A 142 11.42 -12.08 7.97
N ASP A 143 10.58 -11.08 8.24
CA ASP A 143 9.95 -10.22 7.23
C ASP A 143 10.94 -9.17 6.65
N TYR A 144 12.17 -9.21 7.11
CA TYR A 144 13.24 -8.26 6.80
C TYR A 144 14.60 -8.94 6.80
N ALA A 145 15.53 -8.33 6.11
CA ALA A 145 16.94 -8.68 6.14
C ALA A 145 17.73 -7.73 7.04
N VAL A 146 18.90 -8.20 7.50
CA VAL A 146 19.90 -7.39 8.22
C VAL A 146 21.25 -7.63 7.55
N PHE A 147 21.86 -6.57 7.07
CA PHE A 147 23.21 -6.59 6.49
C PHE A 147 23.82 -5.21 6.59
N GLN A 148 25.16 -5.14 6.52
CA GLN A 148 25.86 -3.87 6.60
C GLN A 148 25.69 -3.08 5.31
N ILE A 149 25.39 -1.79 5.46
CA ILE A 149 25.47 -0.81 4.37
C ILE A 149 26.37 0.35 4.77
N MET A 150 27.02 0.95 3.79
CA MET A 150 27.78 2.18 3.97
C MET A 150 26.86 3.37 3.71
N THR A 151 26.77 4.27 4.69
CA THR A 151 26.10 5.57 4.53
C THR A 151 27.01 6.52 3.77
N GLY A 152 26.44 7.44 3.00
CA GLY A 152 27.22 8.50 2.39
C GLY A 152 27.88 9.34 3.50
N ASN A 153 29.19 9.47 3.45
CA ASN A 153 29.91 10.39 4.32
C ASN A 153 30.11 11.70 3.54
N ASP A 154 29.05 12.48 3.42
CA ASP A 154 29.12 13.76 2.75
C ASP A 154 29.51 14.84 3.76
N SER A 155 30.80 15.13 3.83
CA SER A 155 31.35 16.19 4.69
C SER A 155 31.10 17.61 4.14
N LYS A 156 30.26 17.75 3.12
CA LYS A 156 30.01 19.04 2.46
C LYS A 156 29.47 20.11 3.39
N ASP A 157 28.75 19.70 4.44
CA ASP A 157 28.11 20.62 5.39
C ASP A 157 28.83 20.70 6.74
N ASN A 158 30.12 20.36 6.81
CA ASN A 158 30.88 20.28 8.07
C ASN A 158 30.23 19.36 9.12
N GLN A 159 29.46 18.38 8.67
CA GLN A 159 28.82 17.35 9.49
C GLN A 159 29.42 15.99 9.12
N SER A 160 29.50 15.10 10.09
CA SER A 160 29.76 13.69 9.83
C SER A 160 28.75 12.80 10.52
N TYR A 161 28.48 11.67 9.90
CA TYR A 161 27.52 10.69 10.37
C TYR A 161 28.21 9.34 10.53
N PRO A 162 27.60 8.38 11.26
CA PRO A 162 28.11 7.02 11.30
C PRO A 162 28.30 6.46 9.90
N LYS A 163 29.51 6.01 9.59
CA LYS A 163 29.88 5.53 8.24
C LYS A 163 29.09 4.30 7.78
N TYR A 164 28.59 3.52 8.73
CA TYR A 164 27.88 2.28 8.44
C TYR A 164 26.59 2.17 9.28
N LEU A 165 25.57 1.62 8.67
CA LEU A 165 24.46 0.99 9.39
C LEU A 165 24.69 -0.52 9.45
N ASN A 166 24.24 -1.16 10.51
CA ASN A 166 24.47 -2.57 10.78
C ASN A 166 25.96 -2.93 10.73
N TYR A 167 26.79 -2.11 11.36
CA TYR A 167 28.24 -2.36 11.38
C TYR A 167 28.56 -3.70 12.00
N ILE A 168 29.25 -4.55 11.25
CA ILE A 168 29.66 -5.89 11.69
C ILE A 168 31.17 -5.93 11.95
N THR A 169 31.52 -6.65 13.00
CA THR A 169 32.92 -6.91 13.36
C THR A 169 33.15 -8.41 13.44
N PRO A 170 34.34 -8.92 13.04
CA PRO A 170 34.67 -10.34 13.28
C PRO A 170 34.71 -10.60 14.80
N VAL A 171 34.29 -11.78 15.22
CA VAL A 171 34.32 -12.19 16.63
C VAL A 171 35.74 -12.29 17.18
N SER A 172 36.69 -12.72 16.34
CA SER A 172 38.13 -12.77 16.58
C SER A 172 38.85 -12.58 15.28
N GLU A 173 40.13 -12.26 15.34
CA GLU A 173 41.00 -12.11 14.16
C GLU A 173 40.96 -13.41 13.33
N GLY A 174 40.71 -13.29 12.02
CA GLY A 174 40.56 -14.42 11.10
C GLY A 174 39.22 -15.16 11.18
N SER A 175 38.31 -14.77 12.07
CA SER A 175 37.01 -15.39 12.19
C SER A 175 36.12 -15.09 10.97
N LYS A 176 35.35 -16.09 10.51
CA LYS A 176 34.25 -15.94 9.55
C LYS A 176 32.91 -15.63 10.23
N VAL A 177 32.90 -15.56 11.58
CA VAL A 177 31.72 -15.21 12.36
C VAL A 177 31.78 -13.74 12.67
N TYR A 178 30.70 -13.03 12.34
CA TYR A 178 30.57 -11.60 12.51
C TYR A 178 29.52 -11.27 13.56
N ARG A 179 29.75 -10.18 14.31
CA ARG A 179 28.80 -9.64 15.27
C ARG A 179 28.37 -8.25 14.89
N LEU A 180 27.10 -8.00 15.05
CA LEU A 180 26.49 -6.68 14.93
C LEU A 180 26.95 -5.79 16.10
N ARG A 181 27.45 -4.59 15.81
CA ARG A 181 27.88 -3.62 16.82
C ARG A 181 26.69 -2.75 17.24
N TYR A 182 26.12 -3.00 18.38
CA TYR A 182 24.94 -2.30 18.90
C TYR A 182 25.11 -1.71 20.30
N GLN A 183 26.23 -1.98 21.00
CA GLN A 183 26.47 -1.49 22.35
C GLN A 183 26.56 0.03 22.36
N ALA A 184 26.20 0.63 23.50
CA ALA A 184 26.41 2.05 23.76
C ALA A 184 27.90 2.40 23.63
N ARG A 185 28.20 3.52 22.99
CA ARG A 185 29.59 3.93 22.67
C ARG A 185 29.70 5.42 22.42
N THR A 186 30.91 5.94 22.57
CA THR A 186 31.21 7.33 22.22
C THR A 186 32.05 7.35 20.93
N GLU A 187 31.58 8.11 19.96
CA GLU A 187 32.27 8.35 18.70
C GLU A 187 32.50 9.85 18.48
N THR A 188 33.55 10.23 17.77
CA THR A 188 33.80 11.62 17.43
C THR A 188 33.26 11.93 16.03
N PHE A 189 32.37 12.91 15.98
CA PHE A 189 31.78 13.40 14.73
C PHE A 189 32.13 14.88 14.53
N LEU A 190 32.10 15.32 13.29
CA LEU A 190 32.13 16.76 12.99
C LEU A 190 30.71 17.31 13.21
N VAL A 191 30.58 18.26 14.12
CA VAL A 191 29.37 19.01 14.36
C VAL A 191 29.65 20.47 14.09
N ASN A 192 29.09 21.05 13.05
CA ASN A 192 29.41 22.40 12.56
C ASN A 192 30.92 22.62 12.36
N GLY A 193 31.59 21.62 11.79
CA GLY A 193 33.04 21.68 11.53
C GLY A 193 33.96 21.41 12.74
N THR A 194 33.38 21.20 13.93
CA THR A 194 34.14 20.96 15.18
C THR A 194 34.09 19.48 15.55
N PRO A 195 35.24 18.80 15.77
CA PRO A 195 35.24 17.44 16.30
C PRO A 195 34.58 17.39 17.68
N THR A 196 33.49 16.69 17.77
CA THR A 196 32.67 16.60 18.98
C THR A 196 32.46 15.13 19.36
N ALA A 197 32.72 14.79 20.61
CA ALA A 197 32.46 13.48 21.15
C ALA A 197 30.94 13.32 21.41
N VAL A 198 30.32 12.36 20.76
CA VAL A 198 28.88 12.08 20.87
C VAL A 198 28.70 10.68 21.42
N THR A 199 27.92 10.57 22.51
CA THR A 199 27.54 9.27 23.06
C THR A 199 26.33 8.72 22.34
N LEU A 200 26.51 7.60 21.66
CA LEU A 200 25.48 6.86 20.95
C LEU A 200 24.89 5.81 21.89
N PRO A 201 23.56 5.77 22.08
CA PRO A 201 22.92 4.78 22.94
C PRO A 201 23.01 3.37 22.38
N GLU A 202 22.70 2.37 23.20
CA GLU A 202 22.55 0.98 22.76
C GLU A 202 21.50 0.88 21.65
N GLY A 203 21.77 0.06 20.62
CA GLY A 203 20.90 -0.11 19.46
C GLY A 203 21.07 0.95 18.35
N TYR A 204 21.80 2.03 18.60
CA TYR A 204 22.01 3.05 17.59
C TYR A 204 22.93 2.57 16.45
N GLY A 205 22.51 2.83 15.22
CA GLY A 205 23.18 2.36 13.99
C GLY A 205 22.78 0.96 13.56
N VAL A 206 21.77 0.38 14.22
CA VAL A 206 21.18 -0.92 13.83
C VAL A 206 19.79 -0.71 13.25
N THR A 207 19.52 -1.33 12.11
CA THR A 207 18.24 -1.25 11.42
C THR A 207 17.90 -2.57 10.72
N ALA A 208 16.66 -2.71 10.31
CA ALA A 208 16.16 -3.81 9.48
C ALA A 208 15.72 -3.27 8.11
N PHE A 209 15.85 -4.09 7.07
CA PHE A 209 15.45 -3.77 5.70
C PHE A 209 14.29 -4.67 5.30
N LEU A 210 13.08 -4.12 5.23
CA LEU A 210 11.86 -4.88 4.92
C LEU A 210 11.92 -5.48 3.52
N TYR A 211 11.51 -6.73 3.39
CA TYR A 211 11.34 -7.34 2.08
C TYR A 211 10.18 -6.70 1.32
N VAL A 212 10.39 -6.43 0.04
CA VAL A 212 9.36 -5.84 -0.84
C VAL A 212 8.10 -6.68 -0.88
N TRP A 213 8.23 -8.02 -0.95
CA TRP A 213 7.07 -8.92 -0.94
C TRP A 213 6.20 -8.75 0.32
N ARG A 214 6.84 -8.49 1.48
CA ARG A 214 6.11 -8.27 2.73
C ARG A 214 5.40 -6.93 2.75
N VAL A 215 6.07 -5.90 2.25
CA VAL A 215 5.45 -4.56 2.15
C VAL A 215 4.26 -4.59 1.21
N LEU A 216 4.32 -5.30 0.09
CA LEU A 216 3.17 -5.51 -0.80
C LEU A 216 2.01 -6.20 -0.06
N GLU A 217 2.26 -7.28 0.69
CA GLU A 217 1.21 -7.95 1.48
C GLU A 217 0.53 -6.97 2.47
N LEU A 218 1.30 -6.12 3.15
CA LEU A 218 0.78 -5.13 4.09
C LEU A 218 -0.03 -4.04 3.39
N VAL A 219 0.46 -3.53 2.26
CA VAL A 219 -0.23 -2.54 1.44
C VAL A 219 -1.59 -3.08 0.98
N PHE A 220 -1.62 -4.25 0.36
CA PHE A 220 -2.89 -4.80 -0.14
C PHE A 220 -3.85 -5.15 0.99
N SER A 221 -3.35 -5.67 2.11
CA SER A 221 -4.16 -5.96 3.30
C SER A 221 -4.81 -4.71 3.89
N GLU A 222 -4.11 -3.56 3.89
CA GLU A 222 -4.67 -2.27 4.34
C GLU A 222 -5.95 -1.88 3.61
N PHE A 223 -6.03 -2.22 2.33
CA PHE A 223 -7.19 -1.91 1.48
C PHE A 223 -8.17 -3.09 1.34
N GLY A 224 -8.03 -4.13 2.17
CA GLY A 224 -8.92 -5.28 2.19
C GLY A 224 -8.69 -6.31 1.08
N TYR A 225 -7.55 -6.25 0.41
CA TYR A 225 -7.18 -7.21 -0.63
C TYR A 225 -6.24 -8.29 -0.09
N THR A 226 -6.39 -9.50 -0.61
CA THR A 226 -5.46 -10.61 -0.39
C THR A 226 -4.71 -10.91 -1.66
N ILE A 227 -3.37 -10.97 -1.59
CA ILE A 227 -2.54 -11.32 -2.74
C ILE A 227 -2.58 -12.85 -2.90
N THR A 228 -3.09 -13.33 -4.02
CA THR A 228 -3.10 -14.77 -4.37
C THR A 228 -1.78 -15.21 -4.99
N GLU A 229 -1.18 -14.35 -5.81
CA GLU A 229 0.12 -14.59 -6.46
C GLU A 229 1.04 -13.39 -6.23
N ASN A 230 2.17 -13.62 -5.56
CA ASN A 230 3.16 -12.59 -5.29
C ASN A 230 4.51 -12.99 -5.91
N PRO A 231 4.85 -12.48 -7.09
CA PRO A 231 6.12 -12.81 -7.75
C PRO A 231 7.34 -12.35 -6.96
N PHE A 232 7.22 -11.29 -6.15
CA PHE A 232 8.28 -10.86 -5.25
C PHE A 232 8.54 -11.82 -4.09
N LYS A 233 7.66 -12.77 -3.83
CA LYS A 233 7.84 -13.82 -2.82
C LYS A 233 8.27 -15.15 -3.42
N THR A 234 7.78 -15.46 -4.61
CA THR A 234 7.98 -16.79 -5.24
C THR A 234 9.16 -16.83 -6.20
N ASN A 235 9.51 -15.70 -6.85
CA ASN A 235 10.66 -15.63 -7.74
C ASN A 235 11.96 -15.53 -6.93
N LYS A 236 12.91 -16.41 -7.20
CA LYS A 236 14.18 -16.53 -6.47
C LYS A 236 15.03 -15.24 -6.49
N GLU A 237 14.99 -14.46 -7.56
CA GLU A 237 15.74 -13.21 -7.68
C GLU A 237 15.06 -12.06 -6.94
N LEU A 238 13.74 -11.99 -7.01
CA LEU A 238 12.96 -10.92 -6.42
C LEU A 238 12.68 -11.12 -4.92
N SER A 239 12.69 -12.37 -4.44
CA SER A 239 12.36 -12.69 -3.04
C SER A 239 13.34 -12.10 -2.02
N ASN A 240 14.55 -11.76 -2.46
CA ASN A 240 15.56 -11.10 -1.63
C ASN A 240 15.56 -9.57 -1.79
N LEU A 241 14.66 -8.99 -2.58
CA LEU A 241 14.59 -7.56 -2.77
C LEU A 241 14.07 -6.89 -1.49
N VAL A 242 14.82 -5.90 -1.01
CA VAL A 242 14.52 -5.16 0.22
C VAL A 242 14.40 -3.67 -0.04
N ILE A 243 13.69 -2.98 0.86
CA ILE A 243 13.64 -1.52 0.92
C ILE A 243 14.75 -1.06 1.86
N LEU A 244 15.71 -0.31 1.33
CA LEU A 244 16.75 0.31 2.13
C LEU A 244 16.20 1.54 2.86
N ASN A 245 16.66 1.75 4.07
CA ASN A 245 16.39 2.93 4.87
C ASN A 245 17.66 3.45 5.54
N ASN A 246 17.57 4.61 6.16
CA ASN A 246 18.65 5.23 6.94
C ASN A 246 18.27 5.42 8.42
N ALA A 247 17.33 4.62 8.94
CA ALA A 247 16.80 4.69 10.29
C ALA A 247 17.85 4.17 11.31
N ALA A 248 18.78 5.01 11.70
CA ALA A 248 19.86 4.64 12.62
C ALA A 248 19.42 4.47 14.08
N ASP A 249 18.27 5.03 14.45
CA ASP A 249 17.73 5.08 15.82
C ASP A 249 16.51 4.18 16.05
N CYS A 250 16.08 3.43 15.03
CA CYS A 250 14.85 2.63 15.09
C CYS A 250 14.85 1.55 16.19
N CYS A 251 16.03 1.08 16.61
CA CYS A 251 16.15 0.03 17.64
C CYS A 251 16.36 0.58 19.06
N VAL A 252 16.65 1.86 19.26
CA VAL A 252 17.02 2.46 20.54
C VAL A 252 15.95 2.33 21.64
N LYS A 253 14.70 2.16 21.24
CA LYS A 253 13.55 2.01 22.17
C LYS A 253 13.19 0.55 22.48
N GLY A 254 13.98 -0.44 22.03
CA GLY A 254 13.67 -1.86 22.22
C GLY A 254 12.46 -2.36 21.45
N LYS A 255 12.00 -1.62 20.46
CA LYS A 255 10.91 -2.00 19.55
C LYS A 255 11.29 -1.76 18.11
N LEU A 256 10.77 -2.57 17.20
CA LEU A 256 10.95 -2.42 15.77
C LEU A 256 9.60 -2.05 15.15
N SER A 257 9.44 -0.79 14.82
CA SER A 257 8.26 -0.26 14.15
C SER A 257 8.49 -0.29 12.64
N TYR A 258 7.63 -0.96 11.89
CA TYR A 258 7.78 -1.01 10.43
C TYR A 258 7.56 0.37 9.78
N ALA A 259 6.79 1.25 10.43
CA ALA A 259 6.59 2.62 9.96
C ALA A 259 7.91 3.41 9.90
N ASP A 260 8.82 3.19 10.87
CA ASP A 260 10.11 3.86 10.92
C ASP A 260 11.10 3.35 9.85
N LEU A 261 10.79 2.19 9.25
CA LEU A 261 11.61 1.54 8.22
C LEU A 261 11.13 1.85 6.79
N MET A 262 9.95 2.48 6.65
CA MET A 262 9.35 2.79 5.35
C MET A 262 9.84 4.13 4.80
N PRO A 263 9.96 4.27 3.47
CA PRO A 263 10.22 5.56 2.85
C PRO A 263 9.01 6.51 3.01
N ASP A 264 9.28 7.81 3.05
CA ASP A 264 8.25 8.84 3.06
C ASP A 264 7.72 9.11 1.64
N CYS A 265 6.90 8.21 1.15
CA CYS A 265 6.23 8.31 -0.14
C CYS A 265 4.78 7.85 -0.03
N THR A 266 3.98 8.08 -1.06
CA THR A 266 2.63 7.52 -1.13
C THR A 266 2.66 6.03 -1.51
N VAL A 267 1.57 5.32 -1.24
CA VAL A 267 1.40 3.94 -1.72
C VAL A 267 1.45 3.92 -3.25
N GLU A 268 0.85 4.91 -3.92
CA GLU A 268 0.91 5.08 -5.38
C GLU A 268 2.36 5.18 -5.87
N ASP A 269 3.17 6.05 -5.27
CA ASP A 269 4.58 6.20 -5.66
C ASP A 269 5.37 4.89 -5.53
N PHE A 270 5.13 4.17 -4.43
CA PHE A 270 5.77 2.87 -4.19
C PHE A 270 5.39 1.84 -5.25
N LEU A 271 4.08 1.69 -5.54
CA LEU A 271 3.59 0.75 -6.55
C LEU A 271 4.06 1.13 -7.96
N ASN A 272 4.05 2.43 -8.29
CA ASN A 272 4.55 2.94 -9.56
C ASN A 272 6.07 2.68 -9.73
N ALA A 273 6.85 2.83 -8.67
CA ALA A 273 8.27 2.50 -8.72
C ALA A 273 8.52 1.02 -9.04
N LEU A 274 7.70 0.11 -8.46
CA LEU A 274 7.77 -1.32 -8.78
C LEU A 274 7.27 -1.62 -10.20
N HIS A 275 6.21 -0.94 -10.66
CA HIS A 275 5.73 -1.06 -12.04
C HIS A 275 6.82 -0.65 -13.04
N VAL A 276 7.40 0.53 -12.88
CA VAL A 276 8.43 1.05 -13.80
C VAL A 276 9.69 0.20 -13.78
N ARG A 277 10.10 -0.28 -12.60
CA ARG A 277 11.36 -0.99 -12.45
C ARG A 277 11.29 -2.47 -12.81
N PHE A 278 10.17 -3.13 -12.49
CA PHE A 278 10.02 -4.58 -12.57
C PHE A 278 8.85 -5.01 -13.47
N GLY A 279 8.10 -4.08 -14.07
CA GLY A 279 6.91 -4.39 -14.84
C GLY A 279 5.76 -4.97 -13.98
N LEU A 280 5.69 -4.61 -12.69
CA LEU A 280 4.63 -5.08 -11.81
C LEU A 280 3.27 -4.66 -12.35
N VAL A 281 2.42 -5.63 -12.60
CA VAL A 281 1.01 -5.44 -12.95
C VAL A 281 0.18 -6.17 -11.90
N TYR A 282 -0.88 -5.54 -11.43
CA TYR A 282 -1.82 -6.13 -10.47
C TYR A 282 -3.23 -6.11 -11.03
N ASN A 283 -3.93 -7.23 -10.87
CA ASN A 283 -5.33 -7.40 -11.21
C ASN A 283 -6.11 -7.66 -9.91
N CYS A 284 -7.08 -6.78 -9.61
CA CYS A 284 -8.01 -7.00 -8.53
C CYS A 284 -9.18 -7.84 -9.05
N LEU A 285 -9.28 -9.08 -8.58
CA LEU A 285 -10.44 -9.92 -8.80
C LEU A 285 -11.42 -9.67 -7.66
N LEU A 286 -12.50 -8.93 -7.93
CA LEU A 286 -13.60 -8.79 -7.00
C LEU A 286 -14.45 -10.06 -7.08
N TYR A 287 -14.22 -10.99 -6.17
CA TYR A 287 -15.14 -12.10 -5.94
C TYR A 287 -16.35 -11.54 -5.20
N THR A 288 -17.47 -11.38 -5.88
CA THR A 288 -18.75 -11.23 -5.19
C THR A 288 -19.22 -12.63 -4.79
N SER A 289 -19.54 -12.83 -3.51
CA SER A 289 -20.03 -14.09 -2.93
C SER A 289 -21.39 -14.57 -3.46
N ASP A 290 -21.94 -13.89 -4.46
CA ASP A 290 -23.24 -14.21 -5.06
C ASP A 290 -23.21 -15.38 -6.09
N ALA A 291 -22.04 -15.96 -6.37
CA ALA A 291 -21.96 -17.07 -7.31
C ALA A 291 -22.32 -18.45 -6.70
N ALA A 292 -22.55 -18.51 -5.38
CA ALA A 292 -22.83 -19.77 -4.68
C ALA A 292 -24.33 -20.09 -4.57
N ASP A 293 -25.23 -19.13 -4.77
CA ASP A 293 -26.68 -19.34 -4.54
C ASP A 293 -27.48 -19.74 -5.80
N GLU A 294 -26.86 -19.88 -6.98
CA GLU A 294 -27.60 -20.27 -8.20
C GLU A 294 -27.44 -21.75 -8.59
N LEU A 295 -26.83 -22.59 -7.76
CA LEU A 295 -26.64 -24.03 -8.07
C LEU A 295 -27.61 -24.98 -7.31
N ASP A 296 -28.48 -24.49 -6.47
CA ASP A 296 -29.49 -25.30 -5.74
C ASP A 296 -30.93 -25.14 -6.30
N GLY A 297 -31.09 -25.16 -7.61
CA GLY A 297 -32.39 -25.04 -8.25
C GLY A 297 -32.49 -25.86 -9.53
N VAL A 298 -32.35 -27.22 -9.42
CA VAL A 298 -32.96 -28.18 -10.36
C VAL A 298 -33.46 -29.37 -9.58
#